data_0e646066199b40af30c4207ea23e9403
#
_entry.id   0e646066199b40af30c4207ea23e9403
#
_cell.length_a   1.000
_cell.length_b   1.000
_cell.length_c   1.000
_cell.angle_alpha   90.00
_cell.angle_beta   90.00
_cell.angle_gamma   90.00
#
_symmetry.space_group_name_H-M   'P 1'
#
loop_
_entity.id
_entity.type
_entity.pdbx_description
1 polymer ?
#
loop_
_entity_poly.entity_id
_entity_poly.type
_entity_poly.pdbx_seq_one_letter_code
_entity_poly.pdbx_strand_id
1 'polypeptide(L)'
;MLVELCLLCTVATAANPPHYLITNDDASANFFPNSLTFYTIEANGQLTLKQQVMIGVTGAEGGYFPANRVVALNAGGNQCVFASDAATGEIDGVDVNTLTLLGHANGSSGDTGFSNGVGLALNAQYLYASFTDSSTIGTFQIEPSCGLSFVGDVKVGGLQGGIIDGMAVHGNMLVATYGDGSIESFSLASVTPVSNGDRQNSTGSGSGSSYPTAVDITQDGRFALFGDTSTLTMIEVSDISSGKLTKTVVYQSTTSINSSNIMLSPDETLLYISNTQGDRITAAFFDSANGTLTKGCVSNLLKGYSSAWSYLAGLGLASQTGNGRRVYVAEFGSPSSIAEIRVNASNGKCSMAEATGSPMGDPNSNWLLSIATFPPRSF
;
A
#
# COMPACT_ATOMS: atom_id res chain seq x y z
N MET A 1 15.53 -23.79 59.28
CA MET A 1 14.97 -22.47 58.92
C MET A 1 15.30 -22.24 57.46
N LEU A 2 14.39 -22.74 56.60
CA LEU A 2 14.50 -22.56 55.14
C LEU A 2 13.87 -21.20 54.78
N VAL A 3 14.66 -20.34 54.17
CA VAL A 3 14.18 -19.08 53.59
C VAL A 3 13.75 -19.36 52.16
N GLU A 4 12.45 -19.43 51.92
CA GLU A 4 11.90 -19.42 50.56
C GLU A 4 12.12 -18.07 49.91
N LEU A 5 12.97 -18.05 48.91
CA LEU A 5 13.15 -16.87 48.02
C LEU A 5 12.03 -16.88 46.96
N CYS A 6 10.98 -16.14 47.23
CA CYS A 6 9.90 -15.94 46.25
C CYS A 6 10.40 -15.01 45.15
N LEU A 7 10.79 -15.58 44.00
CA LEU A 7 11.09 -14.80 42.78
C LEU A 7 9.78 -14.25 42.22
N LEU A 8 9.49 -12.98 42.46
CA LEU A 8 8.45 -12.26 41.76
C LEU A 8 8.86 -12.11 40.30
N CYS A 9 8.45 -13.06 39.46
CA CYS A 9 8.41 -12.84 38.03
C CYS A 9 7.37 -11.75 37.71
N THR A 10 7.82 -10.53 37.58
CA THR A 10 7.03 -9.50 36.92
C THR A 10 6.90 -9.90 35.45
N VAL A 11 5.75 -10.45 35.07
CA VAL A 11 5.37 -10.57 33.67
C VAL A 11 5.26 -9.17 33.13
N ALA A 12 6.28 -8.71 32.40
CA ALA A 12 6.17 -7.48 31.63
C ALA A 12 5.03 -7.72 30.62
N THR A 13 3.89 -7.09 30.86
CA THR A 13 2.83 -7.02 29.84
C THR A 13 3.45 -6.31 28.64
N ALA A 14 3.59 -7.02 27.53
CA ALA A 14 4.01 -6.40 26.29
C ALA A 14 3.09 -5.20 26.05
N ALA A 15 3.65 -4.02 25.99
CA ALA A 15 2.89 -2.82 25.64
C ALA A 15 2.27 -3.10 24.26
N ASN A 16 1.00 -2.75 24.09
CA ASN A 16 0.37 -2.82 22.78
C ASN A 16 1.25 -2.01 21.81
N PRO A 17 1.53 -2.56 20.60
CA PRO A 17 2.32 -1.81 19.63
C PRO A 17 1.67 -0.45 19.35
N PRO A 18 2.45 0.59 19.10
CA PRO A 18 1.92 1.89 18.77
C PRO A 18 1.07 1.81 17.50
N HIS A 19 0.01 2.60 17.44
CA HIS A 19 -0.83 2.73 16.24
C HIS A 19 -0.46 4.00 15.51
N TYR A 20 0.16 3.86 14.34
CA TYR A 20 0.57 4.97 13.51
C TYR A 20 -0.10 4.95 12.14
N LEU A 21 -0.39 6.12 11.61
CA LEU A 21 -0.45 6.40 10.19
C LEU A 21 0.90 6.98 9.78
N ILE A 22 1.44 6.50 8.67
CA ILE A 22 2.76 6.90 8.17
C ILE A 22 2.60 7.36 6.74
N THR A 23 3.13 8.55 6.43
CA THR A 23 3.17 9.10 5.08
C THR A 23 4.58 8.99 4.51
N ASN A 24 4.70 8.67 3.22
CA ASN A 24 5.89 9.02 2.45
C ASN A 24 5.61 10.40 1.85
N ASP A 25 6.35 11.42 2.32
CA ASP A 25 6.01 12.81 2.05
C ASP A 25 6.31 13.22 0.61
N ASP A 26 7.13 12.43 -0.11
CA ASP A 26 7.46 12.60 -1.52
C ASP A 26 7.79 14.06 -1.90
N ALA A 27 8.52 14.74 -1.01
CA ALA A 27 8.84 16.14 -1.17
C ALA A 27 9.62 16.38 -2.47
N SER A 28 9.16 17.33 -3.29
CA SER A 28 9.82 17.62 -4.56
C SER A 28 11.24 18.16 -4.38
N ALA A 29 12.11 17.82 -5.34
CA ALA A 29 13.56 18.10 -5.31
C ALA A 29 13.97 19.54 -5.01
N ASN A 30 13.06 20.48 -5.16
CA ASN A 30 13.39 21.90 -5.05
C ASN A 30 13.07 22.52 -3.69
N PHE A 31 12.40 21.82 -2.78
CA PHE A 31 11.87 22.46 -1.59
C PHE A 31 12.21 21.79 -0.26
N PHE A 32 12.26 20.47 -0.18
CA PHE A 32 12.49 19.76 1.09
C PHE A 32 13.18 18.41 0.85
N PRO A 33 14.04 17.96 1.79
CA PRO A 33 14.48 16.57 1.77
C PRO A 33 13.30 15.63 1.99
N ASN A 34 13.31 14.45 1.36
CA ASN A 34 12.25 13.46 1.53
C ASN A 34 12.19 12.95 2.97
N SER A 35 11.01 12.61 3.42
CA SER A 35 10.76 12.20 4.80
C SER A 35 9.59 11.25 4.92
N LEU A 36 9.57 10.54 6.05
CA LEU A 36 8.40 9.84 6.56
C LEU A 36 7.82 10.65 7.71
N THR A 37 6.54 10.95 7.65
CA THR A 37 5.84 11.57 8.77
C THR A 37 4.97 10.54 9.49
N PHE A 38 5.20 10.40 10.80
CA PHE A 38 4.47 9.50 11.68
C PHE A 38 3.40 10.28 12.44
N TYR A 39 2.17 9.82 12.34
CA TYR A 39 1.03 10.33 13.09
C TYR A 39 0.51 9.26 14.03
N THR A 40 0.36 9.57 15.31
CA THR A 40 -0.38 8.70 16.25
C THR A 40 -1.84 8.69 15.86
N ILE A 41 -2.43 7.50 15.74
CA ILE A 41 -3.87 7.33 15.57
C ILE A 41 -4.50 7.29 16.96
N GLU A 42 -5.22 8.34 17.32
CA GLU A 42 -5.90 8.46 18.60
C GLU A 42 -7.12 7.53 18.67
N ALA A 43 -7.61 7.25 19.87
CA ALA A 43 -8.78 6.37 20.06
C ALA A 43 -10.04 6.85 19.32
N ASN A 44 -10.19 8.16 19.12
CA ASN A 44 -11.28 8.76 18.35
C ASN A 44 -11.04 8.76 16.84
N GLY A 45 -9.84 8.35 16.38
CA GLY A 45 -9.39 8.31 15.00
C GLY A 45 -8.64 9.57 14.54
N GLN A 46 -8.61 10.61 15.34
CA GLN A 46 -7.82 11.79 14.99
C GLN A 46 -6.34 11.45 14.91
N LEU A 47 -5.65 12.14 14.02
CA LEU A 47 -4.22 12.01 13.83
C LEU A 47 -3.49 13.11 14.59
N THR A 48 -2.48 12.73 15.34
CA THR A 48 -1.60 13.67 16.04
C THR A 48 -0.17 13.47 15.53
N LEU A 49 0.46 14.53 15.03
CA LEU A 49 1.84 14.48 14.57
C LEU A 49 2.75 13.95 15.68
N LYS A 50 3.44 12.87 15.41
CA LYS A 50 4.40 12.26 16.34
C LYS A 50 5.82 12.67 16.04
N GLN A 51 6.26 12.43 14.81
CA GLN A 51 7.63 12.70 14.39
C GLN A 51 7.75 12.69 12.87
N GLN A 52 8.66 13.47 12.34
CA GLN A 52 9.17 13.39 10.98
C GLN A 52 10.56 12.77 11.00
N VAL A 53 10.79 11.79 10.12
CA VAL A 53 12.07 11.11 9.95
C VAL A 53 12.57 11.40 8.53
N MET A 54 13.71 12.08 8.43
CA MET A 54 14.32 12.37 7.14
C MET A 54 14.91 11.10 6.56
N ILE A 55 14.55 10.77 5.32
CA ILE A 55 14.97 9.53 4.65
C ILE A 55 15.83 9.76 3.41
N GLY A 56 15.78 10.92 2.78
CA GLY A 56 16.55 11.19 1.57
C GLY A 56 16.70 12.66 1.28
N VAL A 57 17.28 12.95 0.13
CA VAL A 57 17.57 14.31 -0.32
C VAL A 57 16.44 14.85 -1.17
N THR A 58 15.74 14.00 -1.92
CA THR A 58 14.68 14.39 -2.86
C THR A 58 13.62 13.32 -3.00
N GLY A 59 12.36 13.72 -3.00
CA GLY A 59 11.23 12.86 -3.36
C GLY A 59 10.98 12.82 -4.86
N ALA A 60 9.95 12.12 -5.30
CA ALA A 60 9.59 12.04 -6.70
C ALA A 60 8.86 13.30 -7.15
N GLU A 61 9.36 13.94 -8.18
CA GLU A 61 8.57 14.91 -8.94
C GLU A 61 7.74 14.17 -9.98
N GLY A 62 6.43 14.23 -9.81
CA GLY A 62 5.40 14.02 -10.83
C GLY A 62 5.65 12.95 -11.89
N GLY A 63 5.20 11.73 -11.67
CA GLY A 63 5.19 10.64 -12.64
C GLY A 63 4.03 9.70 -12.38
N TYR A 64 3.91 8.62 -13.13
CA TYR A 64 3.02 7.50 -12.82
C TYR A 64 3.47 6.86 -11.49
N PHE A 65 2.53 6.61 -10.62
CA PHE A 65 2.80 6.33 -9.23
C PHE A 65 2.51 4.88 -8.93
N PRO A 66 3.55 4.06 -8.69
CA PRO A 66 3.30 2.73 -8.16
C PRO A 66 2.57 2.82 -6.82
N ALA A 67 1.57 1.98 -6.66
CA ALA A 67 0.94 1.81 -5.37
C ALA A 67 1.97 1.30 -4.35
N ASN A 68 1.79 1.69 -3.09
CA ASN A 68 2.60 1.20 -1.97
C ASN A 68 4.08 1.63 -2.01
N ARG A 69 4.32 2.93 -1.97
CA ARG A 69 5.67 3.50 -1.80
C ARG A 69 6.13 3.56 -0.35
N VAL A 70 5.25 3.22 0.56
CA VAL A 70 5.52 2.99 1.98
C VAL A 70 4.78 1.74 2.42
N VAL A 71 5.48 0.83 3.10
CA VAL A 71 4.95 -0.42 3.61
C VAL A 71 5.41 -0.67 5.03
N ALA A 72 4.61 -1.34 5.83
CA ALA A 72 4.92 -1.63 7.23
C ALA A 72 5.03 -3.13 7.47
N LEU A 73 5.92 -3.53 8.38
CA LEU A 73 6.14 -4.89 8.83
C LEU A 73 5.99 -4.97 10.35
N ASN A 74 5.24 -5.96 10.82
CA ASN A 74 5.18 -6.34 12.23
C ASN A 74 5.26 -7.87 12.33
N ALA A 75 6.46 -8.41 12.15
CA ALA A 75 6.69 -9.85 12.15
C ALA A 75 8.12 -10.20 12.56
N GLY A 76 8.34 -11.40 13.08
CA GLY A 76 9.68 -11.91 13.40
C GLY A 76 10.44 -11.10 14.44
N GLY A 77 9.77 -10.29 15.27
CA GLY A 77 10.40 -9.37 16.22
C GLY A 77 10.79 -8.02 15.61
N ASN A 78 10.62 -7.83 14.30
CA ASN A 78 10.85 -6.58 13.61
C ASN A 78 9.55 -5.76 13.55
N GLN A 79 9.66 -4.48 13.90
CA GLN A 79 8.61 -3.48 13.75
C GLN A 79 9.14 -2.37 12.86
N CYS A 80 8.93 -2.51 11.55
CA CYS A 80 9.60 -1.72 10.53
C CYS A 80 8.62 -0.99 9.64
N VAL A 81 9.07 0.15 9.13
CA VAL A 81 8.48 0.80 7.97
C VAL A 81 9.57 0.91 6.91
N PHE A 82 9.22 0.54 5.69
CA PHE A 82 10.09 0.71 4.53
C PHE A 82 9.44 1.70 3.58
N ALA A 83 10.25 2.63 3.08
CA ALA A 83 9.81 3.64 2.13
C ALA A 83 10.77 3.72 0.96
N SER A 84 10.26 4.04 -0.20
CA SER A 84 11.08 4.31 -1.38
C SER A 84 11.34 5.80 -1.55
N ASP A 85 12.59 6.15 -1.83
CA ASP A 85 12.96 7.43 -2.41
C ASP A 85 13.00 7.28 -3.94
N ALA A 86 11.97 7.76 -4.58
CA ALA A 86 11.80 7.52 -6.01
C ALA A 86 12.81 8.28 -6.87
N ALA A 87 13.38 9.37 -6.38
CA ALA A 87 14.37 10.15 -7.13
C ALA A 87 15.74 9.45 -7.20
N THR A 88 16.11 8.74 -6.14
CA THR A 88 17.39 8.04 -6.05
C THR A 88 17.31 6.54 -6.34
N GLY A 89 16.08 5.96 -6.23
CA GLY A 89 15.89 4.52 -6.27
C GLY A 89 16.30 3.83 -4.97
N GLU A 90 16.51 4.59 -3.90
CA GLU A 90 16.82 4.07 -2.58
C GLU A 90 15.57 3.57 -1.87
N ILE A 91 15.77 2.63 -0.97
CA ILE A 91 14.75 2.12 -0.06
C ILE A 91 15.28 2.28 1.34
N ASP A 92 14.49 2.94 2.17
CA ASP A 92 14.84 3.30 3.53
C ASP A 92 14.09 2.45 4.54
N GLY A 93 14.79 1.99 5.56
CA GLY A 93 14.24 1.23 6.66
C GLY A 93 14.22 2.03 7.97
N VAL A 94 13.05 2.14 8.60
CA VAL A 94 12.85 2.85 9.86
C VAL A 94 12.30 1.89 10.92
N ASP A 95 12.94 1.87 12.09
CA ASP A 95 12.43 1.16 13.27
C ASP A 95 11.27 1.95 13.91
N VAL A 96 10.12 1.32 14.01
CA VAL A 96 8.89 1.96 14.51
C VAL A 96 8.95 2.27 16.01
N ASN A 97 9.73 1.51 16.78
CA ASN A 97 9.83 1.71 18.24
C ASN A 97 10.66 2.94 18.59
N THR A 98 11.72 3.16 17.82
CA THR A 98 12.67 4.26 18.07
C THR A 98 12.45 5.45 17.13
N LEU A 99 11.67 5.26 16.05
CA LEU A 99 11.49 6.23 14.97
C LEU A 99 12.84 6.70 14.40
N THR A 100 13.75 5.74 14.19
CA THR A 100 15.12 5.99 13.74
C THR A 100 15.32 5.35 12.37
N LEU A 101 15.88 6.11 11.44
CA LEU A 101 16.38 5.60 10.17
C LEU A 101 17.58 4.70 10.43
N LEU A 102 17.54 3.47 9.93
CA LEU A 102 18.55 2.46 10.20
C LEU A 102 19.39 2.07 8.98
N GLY A 103 19.04 2.52 7.81
CA GLY A 103 19.85 2.29 6.62
C GLY A 103 19.12 2.56 5.32
N HIS A 104 19.92 2.63 4.29
CA HIS A 104 19.51 2.74 2.91
C HIS A 104 19.93 1.49 2.16
N ALA A 105 19.11 1.05 1.22
CA ALA A 105 19.49 0.00 0.28
C ALA A 105 19.17 0.46 -1.14
N ASN A 106 20.09 0.17 -2.04
CA ASN A 106 19.92 0.40 -3.47
C ASN A 106 19.76 -0.95 -4.18
N GLY A 107 19.04 -0.95 -5.29
CA GLY A 107 19.01 -2.07 -6.20
C GLY A 107 20.37 -2.30 -6.89
N SER A 108 20.38 -3.11 -7.93
CA SER A 108 21.59 -3.27 -8.76
C SER A 108 21.95 -1.97 -9.47
N SER A 109 23.21 -1.86 -9.92
CA SER A 109 23.67 -0.68 -10.65
C SER A 109 22.86 -0.47 -11.94
N GLY A 110 22.06 0.56 -12.00
CA GLY A 110 21.12 0.83 -13.08
C GLY A 110 19.64 0.74 -12.66
N ASP A 111 19.38 0.21 -11.48
CA ASP A 111 18.06 0.29 -10.85
C ASP A 111 17.89 1.69 -10.27
N THR A 112 17.22 2.53 -11.00
CA THR A 112 16.85 3.87 -10.55
C THR A 112 15.35 4.01 -10.63
N GLY A 113 14.77 4.68 -9.65
CA GLY A 113 13.36 5.01 -9.66
C GLY A 113 13.05 6.33 -10.36
N PHE A 114 14.05 6.93 -11.00
CA PHE A 114 13.96 8.24 -11.62
C PHE A 114 12.82 8.29 -12.63
N SER A 115 11.91 9.18 -12.47
CA SER A 115 10.70 9.48 -13.24
C SER A 115 9.42 8.71 -12.90
N ASN A 116 9.44 7.46 -12.43
CA ASN A 116 8.20 6.69 -12.23
C ASN A 116 8.05 6.06 -10.84
N GLY A 117 9.05 6.20 -10.00
CA GLY A 117 8.99 5.73 -8.61
C GLY A 117 9.33 4.26 -8.40
N VAL A 118 9.32 3.85 -7.14
CA VAL A 118 9.60 2.48 -6.69
C VAL A 118 8.43 2.01 -5.85
N GLY A 119 7.69 1.00 -6.33
CA GLY A 119 6.64 0.32 -5.58
C GLY A 119 7.22 -0.76 -4.68
N LEU A 120 6.63 -0.98 -3.52
CA LEU A 120 7.10 -1.93 -2.52
C LEU A 120 6.04 -2.98 -2.19
N ALA A 121 6.50 -4.22 -1.99
CA ALA A 121 5.72 -5.29 -1.38
C ALA A 121 6.63 -6.14 -0.49
N LEU A 122 6.11 -6.77 0.55
CA LEU A 122 6.95 -7.54 1.48
C LEU A 122 6.24 -8.78 2.03
N ASN A 123 7.06 -9.71 2.51
CA ASN A 123 6.65 -10.74 3.47
C ASN A 123 7.51 -10.61 4.73
N ALA A 124 7.44 -11.57 5.64
CA ALA A 124 8.18 -11.51 6.91
C ALA A 124 9.71 -11.51 6.77
N GLN A 125 10.26 -11.90 5.63
CA GLN A 125 11.70 -12.10 5.41
C GLN A 125 12.29 -11.20 4.33
N TYR A 126 11.50 -10.86 3.32
CA TYR A 126 11.98 -10.15 2.14
C TYR A 126 11.09 -8.97 1.78
N LEU A 127 11.74 -7.91 1.33
CA LEU A 127 11.13 -6.78 0.65
C LEU A 127 11.39 -6.90 -0.85
N TYR A 128 10.37 -6.67 -1.64
CA TYR A 128 10.41 -6.63 -3.10
C TYR A 128 10.15 -5.20 -3.56
N ALA A 129 11.01 -4.71 -4.43
CA ALA A 129 10.91 -3.35 -4.96
C ALA A 129 10.84 -3.35 -6.48
N SER A 130 9.88 -2.63 -7.04
CA SER A 130 9.78 -2.45 -8.48
C SER A 130 10.58 -1.23 -8.91
N PHE A 131 11.58 -1.43 -9.75
CA PHE A 131 12.37 -0.35 -10.35
C PHE A 131 11.88 -0.12 -11.78
N THR A 132 11.17 0.98 -11.98
CA THR A 132 10.45 1.22 -13.23
C THR A 132 11.39 1.47 -14.41
N ASP A 133 12.50 2.18 -14.21
CA ASP A 133 13.43 2.51 -15.29
C ASP A 133 14.21 1.30 -15.82
N SER A 134 14.55 0.35 -14.93
CA SER A 134 15.24 -0.89 -15.32
C SER A 134 14.28 -2.02 -15.71
N SER A 135 12.98 -1.87 -15.40
CA SER A 135 11.97 -2.93 -15.51
C SER A 135 12.39 -4.18 -14.73
N THR A 136 12.81 -3.99 -13.48
CA THR A 136 13.25 -5.07 -12.58
C THR A 136 12.41 -5.12 -11.32
N ILE A 137 12.36 -6.31 -10.71
CA ILE A 137 11.94 -6.50 -9.32
C ILE A 137 13.18 -6.87 -8.52
N GLY A 138 13.64 -5.94 -7.69
CA GLY A 138 14.73 -6.19 -6.75
C GLY A 138 14.21 -6.91 -5.50
N THR A 139 15.03 -7.80 -4.95
CA THR A 139 14.77 -8.54 -3.71
C THR A 139 15.78 -8.12 -2.65
N PHE A 140 15.28 -7.77 -1.48
CA PHE A 140 16.08 -7.37 -0.32
C PHE A 140 15.73 -8.25 0.86
N GLN A 141 16.73 -8.81 1.51
CA GLN A 141 16.55 -9.48 2.78
C GLN A 141 16.33 -8.43 3.87
N ILE A 142 15.29 -8.64 4.67
CA ILE A 142 15.01 -7.80 5.85
C ILE A 142 15.88 -8.30 6.99
N GLU A 143 16.84 -7.48 7.39
CA GLU A 143 17.75 -7.74 8.49
C GLU A 143 17.11 -7.36 9.84
N PRO A 144 17.64 -7.89 10.96
CA PRO A 144 17.26 -7.39 12.27
C PRO A 144 17.40 -5.86 12.35
N SER A 145 16.49 -5.22 13.08
CA SER A 145 16.46 -3.77 13.22
C SER A 145 16.18 -3.00 11.93
N CYS A 146 15.39 -3.59 11.00
CA CYS A 146 14.92 -2.92 9.80
C CYS A 146 16.00 -2.56 8.75
N GLY A 147 17.18 -3.13 8.84
CA GLY A 147 18.19 -3.06 7.78
C GLY A 147 17.74 -3.86 6.54
N LEU A 148 18.31 -3.53 5.40
CA LEU A 148 18.06 -4.20 4.12
C LEU A 148 19.37 -4.62 3.47
N SER A 149 19.44 -5.88 2.99
CA SER A 149 20.55 -6.39 2.20
C SER A 149 20.06 -6.80 0.83
N PHE A 150 20.60 -6.20 -0.23
CA PHE A 150 20.25 -6.58 -1.61
C PHE A 150 20.69 -8.02 -1.90
N VAL A 151 19.76 -8.82 -2.41
CA VAL A 151 19.97 -10.24 -2.71
C VAL A 151 20.11 -10.49 -4.22
N GLY A 152 19.32 -9.80 -5.01
CA GLY A 152 19.30 -9.93 -6.46
C GLY A 152 18.05 -9.34 -7.07
N ASP A 153 18.00 -9.32 -8.37
CA ASP A 153 16.86 -8.82 -9.14
C ASP A 153 16.41 -9.82 -10.22
N VAL A 154 15.21 -9.58 -10.73
CA VAL A 154 14.69 -10.26 -11.91
C VAL A 154 14.19 -9.22 -12.89
N LYS A 155 14.63 -9.34 -14.14
CA LYS A 155 14.09 -8.51 -15.22
C LYS A 155 12.71 -9.01 -15.62
N VAL A 156 11.73 -8.12 -15.53
CA VAL A 156 10.36 -8.43 -15.95
C VAL A 156 10.23 -8.04 -17.42
N GLY A 157 9.79 -8.99 -18.25
CA GLY A 157 9.86 -8.91 -19.71
C GLY A 157 9.19 -7.68 -20.29
N GLY A 158 9.93 -6.95 -21.14
CA GLY A 158 9.50 -5.73 -21.77
C GLY A 158 8.66 -5.93 -23.01
N LEU A 159 7.40 -5.63 -22.91
CA LEU A 159 6.67 -4.92 -23.96
C LEU A 159 6.74 -3.44 -23.59
N GLN A 160 6.55 -2.54 -24.54
CA GLN A 160 6.61 -1.09 -24.31
C GLN A 160 5.90 -0.72 -23.00
N GLY A 161 6.67 -0.28 -22.00
CA GLY A 161 6.14 0.06 -20.68
C GLY A 161 6.28 -1.05 -19.64
N GLY A 162 7.44 -1.66 -19.49
CA GLY A 162 7.76 -2.57 -18.37
C GLY A 162 7.70 -1.92 -16.98
N ILE A 163 6.93 -0.86 -16.86
CA ILE A 163 6.63 -0.14 -15.63
C ILE A 163 5.74 -1.04 -14.79
N ILE A 164 6.23 -1.40 -13.62
CA ILE A 164 5.43 -2.12 -12.63
C ILE A 164 4.70 -1.08 -11.78
N ASP A 165 3.37 -1.06 -11.88
CA ASP A 165 2.54 -0.05 -11.22
C ASP A 165 2.08 -0.47 -9.82
N GLY A 166 1.96 -1.76 -9.57
CA GLY A 166 1.58 -2.28 -8.26
C GLY A 166 2.11 -3.69 -8.01
N MET A 167 2.37 -4.00 -6.77
CA MET A 167 2.77 -5.34 -6.34
C MET A 167 2.09 -5.70 -5.02
N ALA A 168 1.76 -6.99 -4.84
CA ALA A 168 1.38 -7.56 -3.57
C ALA A 168 2.02 -8.93 -3.38
N VAL A 169 2.27 -9.30 -2.13
CA VAL A 169 2.88 -10.58 -1.76
C VAL A 169 2.01 -11.28 -0.73
N HIS A 170 1.79 -12.57 -0.94
CA HIS A 170 1.23 -13.45 0.08
C HIS A 170 1.92 -14.83 0.01
N GLY A 171 2.41 -15.30 1.14
CA GLY A 171 3.13 -16.58 1.20
C GLY A 171 4.29 -16.65 0.20
N ASN A 172 4.22 -17.60 -0.71
CA ASN A 172 5.22 -17.83 -1.76
C ASN A 172 4.82 -17.25 -3.12
N MET A 173 3.90 -16.31 -3.15
CA MET A 173 3.44 -15.67 -4.37
C MET A 173 3.59 -14.17 -4.33
N LEU A 174 4.11 -13.59 -5.40
CA LEU A 174 4.05 -12.18 -5.72
C LEU A 174 3.17 -12.00 -6.95
N VAL A 175 2.35 -10.97 -6.94
CA VAL A 175 1.55 -10.56 -8.09
C VAL A 175 1.91 -9.13 -8.44
N ALA A 176 2.07 -8.85 -9.72
CA ALA A 176 2.43 -7.54 -10.23
C ALA A 176 1.45 -7.05 -11.31
N THR A 177 1.26 -5.74 -11.37
CA THR A 177 0.53 -5.03 -12.41
C THR A 177 1.47 -4.17 -13.22
N TYR A 178 1.18 -3.97 -14.50
CA TYR A 178 2.06 -3.28 -15.43
C TYR A 178 1.37 -2.13 -16.17
N GLY A 179 2.13 -1.11 -16.50
CA GLY A 179 1.68 0.05 -17.26
C GLY A 179 1.21 -0.24 -18.68
N ASP A 180 1.42 -1.44 -19.20
CA ASP A 180 0.84 -1.90 -20.48
C ASP A 180 -0.56 -2.54 -20.32
N GLY A 181 -1.10 -2.52 -19.12
CA GLY A 181 -2.41 -3.10 -18.82
C GLY A 181 -2.39 -4.59 -18.49
N SER A 182 -1.21 -5.20 -18.38
CA SER A 182 -1.09 -6.62 -18.03
C SER A 182 -0.90 -6.84 -16.53
N ILE A 183 -1.15 -8.07 -16.11
CA ILE A 183 -0.92 -8.60 -14.77
C ILE A 183 -0.15 -9.91 -14.87
N GLU A 184 0.67 -10.22 -13.88
CA GLU A 184 1.49 -11.43 -13.86
C GLU A 184 1.70 -11.92 -12.44
N SER A 185 1.85 -13.24 -12.26
CA SER A 185 2.24 -13.81 -10.99
C SER A 185 3.65 -14.40 -11.03
N PHE A 186 4.28 -14.44 -9.85
CA PHE A 186 5.63 -14.95 -9.65
C PHE A 186 5.65 -15.91 -8.46
N SER A 187 6.39 -16.99 -8.60
CA SER A 187 6.74 -17.87 -7.50
C SER A 187 7.88 -17.29 -6.68
N LEU A 188 7.74 -17.30 -5.35
CA LEU A 188 8.76 -16.95 -4.37
C LEU A 188 9.36 -18.20 -3.68
N ALA A 189 9.26 -19.35 -4.33
CA ALA A 189 9.90 -20.57 -3.83
C ALA A 189 11.44 -20.49 -3.85
N SER A 190 11.98 -19.64 -4.71
CA SER A 190 13.38 -19.15 -4.64
C SER A 190 13.39 -17.75 -4.02
N VAL A 191 14.58 -17.31 -3.57
CA VAL A 191 14.72 -15.99 -2.95
C VAL A 191 14.32 -14.86 -3.92
N THR A 192 14.73 -14.94 -5.17
CA THR A 192 14.31 -14.01 -6.23
C THR A 192 13.02 -14.51 -6.90
N PRO A 193 12.09 -13.60 -7.28
CA PRO A 193 10.87 -13.96 -7.96
C PRO A 193 11.12 -14.70 -9.28
N VAL A 194 10.31 -15.72 -9.55
CA VAL A 194 10.35 -16.45 -10.83
C VAL A 194 8.97 -16.38 -11.48
N SER A 195 8.89 -15.85 -12.70
CA SER A 195 7.63 -15.75 -13.44
C SER A 195 6.94 -17.12 -13.58
N ASN A 196 5.64 -17.17 -13.32
CA ASN A 196 4.83 -18.36 -13.53
C ASN A 196 4.40 -18.53 -15.00
N GLY A 197 4.76 -17.58 -15.86
CA GLY A 197 4.44 -17.59 -17.29
C GLY A 197 2.94 -17.43 -17.58
N ASP A 198 2.24 -16.69 -16.72
CA ASP A 198 0.79 -16.50 -16.78
C ASP A 198 0.40 -15.04 -17.06
N ARG A 199 1.35 -14.24 -17.60
CA ARG A 199 1.10 -12.84 -17.92
C ARG A 199 -0.08 -12.72 -18.88
N GLN A 200 -1.05 -11.90 -18.50
CA GLN A 200 -2.29 -11.71 -19.24
C GLN A 200 -2.77 -10.27 -19.14
N ASN A 201 -3.57 -9.84 -20.10
CA ASN A 201 -4.18 -8.52 -20.00
C ASN A 201 -5.21 -8.49 -18.89
N SER A 202 -5.20 -7.43 -18.06
CA SER A 202 -6.32 -7.16 -17.18
C SER A 202 -7.58 -6.84 -18.00
N THR A 203 -8.74 -7.02 -17.42
CA THR A 203 -10.02 -6.94 -18.16
C THR A 203 -10.30 -5.56 -18.73
N GLY A 204 -9.71 -4.51 -18.15
CA GLY A 204 -9.88 -3.11 -18.61
C GLY A 204 -8.98 -2.73 -19.78
N SER A 205 -7.93 -3.49 -20.05
CA SER A 205 -6.86 -3.14 -20.99
C SER A 205 -7.24 -3.15 -22.48
N GLY A 206 -8.47 -3.49 -22.82
CA GLY A 206 -8.92 -3.54 -24.22
C GLY A 206 -9.06 -2.19 -24.92
N SER A 207 -8.96 -1.07 -24.24
CA SER A 207 -9.21 0.27 -24.77
C SER A 207 -8.00 1.21 -24.84
N GLY A 208 -6.78 0.72 -24.59
CA GLY A 208 -5.55 1.48 -24.77
C GLY A 208 -5.29 2.59 -23.75
N SER A 209 -6.08 2.69 -22.69
CA SER A 209 -6.00 3.74 -21.68
C SER A 209 -6.18 3.23 -20.25
N SER A 210 -6.18 1.94 -20.03
CA SER A 210 -6.38 1.37 -18.71
C SER A 210 -5.10 0.75 -18.17
N TYR A 211 -4.71 1.21 -16.99
CA TYR A 211 -3.52 0.75 -16.29
C TYR A 211 -3.97 0.17 -14.95
N PRO A 212 -3.79 -1.12 -14.69
CA PRO A 212 -4.01 -1.66 -13.36
C PRO A 212 -2.89 -1.14 -12.45
N THR A 213 -3.24 -0.21 -11.54
CA THR A 213 -2.26 0.44 -10.68
C THR A 213 -2.18 -0.18 -9.29
N ALA A 214 -3.21 -0.90 -8.89
CA ALA A 214 -3.30 -1.42 -7.54
C ALA A 214 -3.61 -2.90 -7.51
N VAL A 215 -3.05 -3.60 -6.55
CA VAL A 215 -3.29 -5.01 -6.29
C VAL A 215 -3.35 -5.27 -4.79
N ASP A 216 -4.26 -6.13 -4.35
CA ASP A 216 -4.31 -6.69 -3.01
C ASP A 216 -4.58 -8.19 -3.08
N ILE A 217 -4.17 -8.94 -2.07
CA ILE A 217 -4.34 -10.40 -1.98
C ILE A 217 -5.12 -10.71 -0.70
N THR A 218 -6.01 -11.72 -0.76
CA THR A 218 -6.73 -12.20 0.41
C THR A 218 -5.79 -12.85 1.43
N GLN A 219 -6.17 -12.81 2.70
CA GLN A 219 -5.36 -13.36 3.81
C GLN A 219 -5.11 -14.87 3.70
N ASP A 220 -6.01 -15.59 3.05
CA ASP A 220 -5.84 -17.01 2.77
C ASP A 220 -4.98 -17.29 1.51
N GLY A 221 -4.56 -16.23 0.80
CA GLY A 221 -3.76 -16.31 -0.42
C GLY A 221 -4.51 -16.92 -1.61
N ARG A 222 -5.83 -16.93 -1.58
CA ARG A 222 -6.62 -17.56 -2.62
C ARG A 222 -6.96 -16.64 -3.78
N PHE A 223 -7.19 -15.37 -3.50
CA PHE A 223 -7.60 -14.41 -4.52
C PHE A 223 -6.66 -13.21 -4.57
N ALA A 224 -6.33 -12.78 -5.79
CA ALA A 224 -5.73 -11.49 -6.07
C ALA A 224 -6.79 -10.57 -6.70
N LEU A 225 -6.85 -9.31 -6.23
CA LEU A 225 -7.77 -8.30 -6.71
C LEU A 225 -6.95 -7.19 -7.38
N PHE A 226 -7.37 -6.77 -8.55
CA PHE A 226 -6.68 -5.76 -9.34
C PHE A 226 -7.60 -4.58 -9.61
N GLY A 227 -7.15 -3.38 -9.28
CA GLY A 227 -7.85 -2.13 -9.59
C GLY A 227 -7.35 -1.54 -10.91
N ASP A 228 -8.28 -1.19 -11.79
CA ASP A 228 -7.99 -0.62 -13.10
C ASP A 228 -8.37 0.86 -13.17
N THR A 229 -7.53 1.68 -13.78
CA THR A 229 -7.76 3.12 -13.99
C THR A 229 -8.63 3.44 -15.20
N SER A 230 -9.34 2.50 -15.77
CA SER A 230 -10.26 2.76 -16.89
C SER A 230 -11.38 3.73 -16.52
N THR A 231 -12.06 4.29 -17.52
CA THR A 231 -13.17 5.24 -17.34
C THR A 231 -14.35 4.70 -16.50
N LEU A 232 -14.37 3.38 -16.29
CA LEU A 232 -15.28 2.70 -15.38
C LEU A 232 -14.41 1.90 -14.43
N THR A 233 -14.46 2.16 -13.14
CA THR A 233 -13.70 1.37 -12.17
C THR A 233 -14.03 -0.10 -12.35
N MET A 234 -13.03 -0.82 -12.78
CA MET A 234 -13.11 -2.27 -12.92
C MET A 234 -12.20 -2.90 -11.90
N ILE A 235 -12.72 -3.87 -11.18
CA ILE A 235 -11.93 -4.73 -10.30
C ILE A 235 -11.97 -6.12 -10.90
N GLU A 236 -10.81 -6.61 -11.25
CA GLU A 236 -10.64 -8.01 -11.61
C GLU A 236 -10.33 -8.82 -10.36
N VAL A 237 -10.96 -9.98 -10.23
CA VAL A 237 -10.62 -10.96 -9.21
C VAL A 237 -10.09 -12.20 -9.90
N SER A 238 -8.91 -12.64 -9.52
CA SER A 238 -8.29 -13.86 -10.02
C SER A 238 -8.03 -14.85 -8.90
N ASP A 239 -8.40 -16.11 -9.09
CA ASP A 239 -8.01 -17.22 -8.22
C ASP A 239 -6.52 -17.53 -8.47
N ILE A 240 -5.72 -17.53 -7.39
CA ILE A 240 -4.29 -17.78 -7.41
C ILE A 240 -3.88 -19.04 -6.64
N SER A 241 -4.85 -19.80 -6.16
CA SER A 241 -4.60 -21.01 -5.34
C SER A 241 -3.81 -22.09 -6.07
N SER A 242 -3.85 -22.10 -7.41
CA SER A 242 -3.07 -23.03 -8.24
C SER A 242 -1.62 -22.60 -8.46
N GLY A 243 -1.20 -21.45 -7.92
CA GLY A 243 0.10 -20.83 -8.21
C GLY A 243 0.11 -20.04 -9.53
N LYS A 244 -1.04 -19.82 -10.16
CA LYS A 244 -1.20 -19.04 -11.40
C LYS A 244 -2.46 -18.20 -11.34
N LEU A 245 -2.45 -17.09 -12.08
CA LEU A 245 -3.63 -16.24 -12.24
C LEU A 245 -4.71 -16.93 -13.06
N THR A 246 -5.87 -17.14 -12.47
CA THR A 246 -7.07 -17.61 -13.14
C THR A 246 -8.19 -16.62 -12.90
N LYS A 247 -8.53 -15.83 -13.93
CA LYS A 247 -9.58 -14.82 -13.85
C LYS A 247 -10.92 -15.46 -13.51
N THR A 248 -11.57 -14.97 -12.46
CA THR A 248 -12.87 -15.51 -11.98
C THR A 248 -14.01 -14.53 -12.19
N VAL A 249 -13.82 -13.26 -11.83
CA VAL A 249 -14.87 -12.24 -11.82
C VAL A 249 -14.30 -10.89 -12.26
N VAL A 250 -15.16 -10.12 -12.93
CA VAL A 250 -14.97 -8.70 -13.17
C VAL A 250 -16.11 -7.94 -12.55
N TYR A 251 -15.78 -7.08 -11.60
CA TYR A 251 -16.72 -6.16 -11.01
C TYR A 251 -16.58 -4.78 -11.64
N GLN A 252 -17.68 -4.24 -12.12
CA GLN A 252 -17.74 -2.90 -12.68
C GLN A 252 -18.55 -1.99 -11.74
N SER A 253 -17.90 -0.95 -11.23
CA SER A 253 -18.60 0.08 -10.48
C SER A 253 -19.22 1.11 -11.41
N THR A 254 -20.51 1.39 -11.23
CA THR A 254 -21.21 2.42 -12.01
C THR A 254 -21.00 3.85 -11.51
N THR A 255 -20.27 4.00 -10.40
CA THR A 255 -20.18 5.28 -9.66
C THR A 255 -18.76 5.79 -9.47
N SER A 256 -17.75 5.04 -9.83
CA SER A 256 -16.36 5.44 -9.65
C SER A 256 -15.64 5.55 -10.98
N ILE A 257 -14.76 6.52 -11.07
CA ILE A 257 -13.94 6.82 -12.23
C ILE A 257 -12.49 6.70 -11.78
N ASN A 258 -11.74 5.80 -12.41
CA ASN A 258 -10.30 5.57 -12.18
C ASN A 258 -9.93 5.16 -10.73
N SER A 259 -9.73 3.87 -10.49
CA SER A 259 -9.15 3.41 -9.21
C SER A 259 -7.65 3.63 -9.20
N SER A 260 -7.13 4.34 -8.21
CA SER A 260 -5.68 4.50 -8.02
C SER A 260 -5.12 3.55 -6.98
N ASN A 261 -5.91 3.17 -6.01
CA ASN A 261 -5.53 2.21 -4.99
C ASN A 261 -6.73 1.40 -4.53
N ILE A 262 -6.49 0.16 -4.16
CA ILE A 262 -7.49 -0.75 -3.57
C ILE A 262 -6.94 -1.37 -2.30
N MET A 263 -7.84 -1.73 -1.39
CA MET A 263 -7.45 -2.38 -0.15
C MET A 263 -8.62 -3.15 0.46
N LEU A 264 -8.41 -4.42 0.77
CA LEU A 264 -9.38 -5.23 1.52
C LEU A 264 -9.45 -4.78 2.98
N SER A 265 -10.65 -4.79 3.54
CA SER A 265 -10.81 -4.63 4.99
C SER A 265 -10.14 -5.80 5.75
N PRO A 266 -9.73 -5.61 7.03
CA PRO A 266 -9.08 -6.68 7.78
C PRO A 266 -9.91 -7.96 7.92
N ASP A 267 -11.23 -7.86 7.90
CA ASP A 267 -12.15 -9.00 7.92
C ASP A 267 -12.58 -9.46 6.52
N GLU A 268 -11.97 -8.88 5.48
CA GLU A 268 -12.20 -9.19 4.06
C GLU A 268 -13.67 -9.17 3.61
N THR A 269 -14.51 -8.41 4.30
CA THR A 269 -15.92 -8.25 3.89
C THR A 269 -16.15 -7.04 2.98
N LEU A 270 -15.15 -6.15 2.89
CA LEU A 270 -15.19 -4.97 2.03
C LEU A 270 -13.87 -4.81 1.26
N LEU A 271 -13.99 -4.38 0.01
CA LEU A 271 -12.91 -3.81 -0.78
C LEU A 271 -13.10 -2.29 -0.84
N TYR A 272 -12.12 -1.55 -0.35
CA TYR A 272 -12.06 -0.09 -0.51
C TYR A 272 -11.34 0.26 -1.80
N ILE A 273 -11.84 1.29 -2.47
CA ILE A 273 -11.34 1.75 -3.77
C ILE A 273 -11.20 3.26 -3.70
N SER A 274 -10.00 3.78 -3.87
CA SER A 274 -9.79 5.22 -4.04
C SER A 274 -10.00 5.62 -5.50
N ASN A 275 -10.77 6.69 -5.72
CA ASN A 275 -11.13 7.12 -7.07
C ASN A 275 -10.39 8.43 -7.40
N THR A 276 -9.44 8.37 -8.33
CA THR A 276 -8.59 9.51 -8.67
C THR A 276 -9.33 10.70 -9.30
N GLN A 277 -10.44 10.49 -9.95
CA GLN A 277 -11.16 11.57 -10.64
C GLN A 277 -12.55 11.86 -10.05
N GLY A 278 -12.89 11.20 -8.97
CA GLY A 278 -14.24 11.29 -8.40
C GLY A 278 -14.30 11.88 -7.00
N ASP A 279 -13.16 12.22 -6.40
CA ASP A 279 -13.05 12.77 -5.04
C ASP A 279 -13.82 11.98 -4.00
N ARG A 280 -13.84 10.67 -4.15
CA ARG A 280 -14.67 9.75 -3.35
C ARG A 280 -13.96 8.44 -3.13
N ILE A 281 -14.34 7.80 -2.04
CA ILE A 281 -14.01 6.40 -1.78
C ILE A 281 -15.24 5.55 -2.05
N THR A 282 -15.03 4.45 -2.75
CA THR A 282 -16.05 3.40 -2.94
C THR A 282 -15.70 2.21 -2.05
N ALA A 283 -16.71 1.57 -1.47
CA ALA A 283 -16.58 0.24 -0.89
C ALA A 283 -17.47 -0.72 -1.66
N ALA A 284 -16.92 -1.88 -2.03
CA ALA A 284 -17.69 -3.01 -2.54
C ALA A 284 -17.71 -4.12 -1.47
N PHE A 285 -18.82 -4.84 -1.35
CA PHE A 285 -18.84 -6.04 -0.53
C PHE A 285 -18.07 -7.15 -1.22
N PHE A 286 -17.17 -7.79 -0.50
CA PHE A 286 -16.38 -8.92 -0.98
C PHE A 286 -16.80 -10.21 -0.28
N ASP A 287 -17.06 -11.23 -1.05
CA ASP A 287 -17.29 -12.61 -0.59
C ASP A 287 -16.00 -13.41 -0.80
N SER A 288 -15.21 -13.54 0.26
CA SER A 288 -13.93 -14.26 0.22
C SER A 288 -14.09 -15.77 -0.02
N ALA A 289 -15.28 -16.35 0.23
CA ALA A 289 -15.52 -17.77 -0.07
C ALA A 289 -15.62 -18.05 -1.58
N ASN A 290 -16.14 -17.09 -2.34
CA ASN A 290 -16.39 -17.25 -3.77
C ASN A 290 -15.58 -16.30 -4.67
N GLY A 291 -14.82 -15.37 -4.09
CA GLY A 291 -14.08 -14.34 -4.82
C GLY A 291 -14.98 -13.38 -5.60
N THR A 292 -16.17 -13.07 -5.07
CA THR A 292 -17.12 -12.21 -5.77
C THR A 292 -17.29 -10.86 -5.10
N LEU A 293 -17.57 -9.83 -5.92
CA LEU A 293 -17.82 -8.47 -5.47
C LEU A 293 -19.25 -8.05 -5.78
N THR A 294 -19.88 -7.37 -4.85
CA THR A 294 -21.19 -6.77 -5.02
C THR A 294 -21.19 -5.31 -4.62
N LYS A 295 -22.17 -4.56 -5.12
CA LYS A 295 -22.28 -3.13 -4.86
C LYS A 295 -22.40 -2.85 -3.35
N GLY A 296 -21.55 -1.98 -2.86
CA GLY A 296 -21.56 -1.44 -1.52
C GLY A 296 -22.01 0.03 -1.48
N CYS A 297 -21.17 0.89 -0.93
CA CYS A 297 -21.45 2.32 -0.75
C CYS A 297 -20.34 3.22 -1.29
N VAL A 298 -20.66 4.51 -1.41
CA VAL A 298 -19.74 5.55 -1.88
C VAL A 298 -19.78 6.68 -0.87
N SER A 299 -18.62 7.27 -0.57
CA SER A 299 -18.55 8.45 0.29
C SER A 299 -19.17 9.67 -0.42
N ASN A 300 -19.47 10.71 0.35
CA ASN A 300 -19.63 12.04 -0.20
C ASN A 300 -18.30 12.53 -0.80
N LEU A 301 -18.32 13.64 -1.53
CA LEU A 301 -17.11 14.34 -1.94
C LEU A 301 -16.26 14.66 -0.70
N LEU A 302 -14.97 14.41 -0.76
CA LEU A 302 -14.04 14.70 0.32
C LEU A 302 -13.74 16.21 0.35
N LYS A 303 -13.56 16.77 1.53
CA LYS A 303 -13.50 18.23 1.75
C LYS A 303 -12.14 18.84 1.43
N GLY A 304 -11.04 18.08 1.51
CA GLY A 304 -9.69 18.54 1.24
C GLY A 304 -9.41 18.77 -0.25
N TYR A 305 -10.30 18.30 -1.07
CA TYR A 305 -10.18 18.39 -2.51
C TYR A 305 -10.51 19.80 -3.01
N SER A 306 -9.52 20.56 -3.43
CA SER A 306 -9.71 21.97 -3.81
C SER A 306 -9.26 22.33 -5.21
N SER A 307 -8.68 21.41 -5.99
CA SER A 307 -8.15 21.75 -7.31
C SER A 307 -8.33 20.65 -8.35
N ALA A 308 -8.30 21.02 -9.63
CA ALA A 308 -8.36 20.10 -10.77
C ALA A 308 -7.16 19.11 -10.85
N TRP A 309 -6.21 19.23 -9.95
CA TRP A 309 -4.97 18.44 -9.87
C TRP A 309 -4.88 17.60 -8.61
N SER A 310 -5.93 17.47 -7.83
CA SER A 310 -5.93 16.62 -6.63
C SER A 310 -6.39 15.22 -6.99
N TYR A 311 -5.70 14.21 -6.44
CA TYR A 311 -6.03 12.81 -6.65
C TYR A 311 -6.09 12.10 -5.30
N LEU A 312 -6.99 11.13 -5.17
CA LEU A 312 -6.96 10.21 -4.05
C LEU A 312 -5.94 9.12 -4.37
N ALA A 313 -4.86 9.07 -3.61
CA ALA A 313 -3.75 8.19 -3.85
C ALA A 313 -3.72 7.02 -2.86
N GLY A 314 -3.01 7.10 -1.77
CA GLY A 314 -2.85 6.00 -0.84
C GLY A 314 -4.10 5.71 0.00
N LEU A 315 -4.28 4.46 0.36
CA LEU A 315 -5.24 4.00 1.36
C LEU A 315 -4.51 3.41 2.55
N GLY A 316 -4.92 3.78 3.76
CA GLY A 316 -4.44 3.18 4.99
C GLY A 316 -5.60 2.72 5.86
N LEU A 317 -5.50 1.53 6.45
CA LEU A 317 -6.51 1.03 7.37
C LEU A 317 -6.07 1.27 8.80
N ALA A 318 -6.87 2.02 9.56
CA ALA A 318 -6.78 1.93 11.00
C ALA A 318 -7.36 0.59 11.46
N SER A 319 -6.75 0.00 12.47
CA SER A 319 -7.29 -1.20 13.10
C SER A 319 -8.73 -0.95 13.54
N GLN A 320 -9.59 -1.96 13.38
CA GLN A 320 -10.95 -1.90 13.86
C GLN A 320 -10.95 -1.82 15.38
N THR A 321 -11.37 -0.69 15.93
CA THR A 321 -11.70 -0.58 17.35
C THR A 321 -13.22 -0.42 17.48
N GLY A 322 -13.88 -1.44 17.99
CA GLY A 322 -15.34 -1.43 18.17
C GLY A 322 -16.14 -1.63 16.88
N ASN A 323 -17.38 -1.14 16.84
CA ASN A 323 -18.31 -1.32 15.71
C ASN A 323 -18.06 -0.41 14.51
N GLY A 324 -16.97 0.35 14.48
CA GLY A 324 -16.66 1.33 13.43
C GLY A 324 -15.35 1.00 12.71
N ARG A 325 -15.41 0.96 11.39
CA ARG A 325 -14.24 0.85 10.53
C ARG A 325 -13.77 2.23 10.13
N ARG A 326 -12.45 2.44 10.06
CA ARG A 326 -11.86 3.69 9.62
C ARG A 326 -10.90 3.42 8.48
N VAL A 327 -10.99 4.26 7.46
CA VAL A 327 -10.09 4.27 6.31
C VAL A 327 -9.48 5.65 6.23
N TYR A 328 -8.16 5.72 6.11
CA TYR A 328 -7.46 6.95 5.81
C TYR A 328 -7.14 7.00 4.33
N VAL A 329 -7.22 8.17 3.77
CA VAL A 329 -7.00 8.41 2.34
C VAL A 329 -6.01 9.55 2.19
N ALA A 330 -4.95 9.29 1.44
CA ALA A 330 -4.05 10.34 1.00
C ALA A 330 -4.72 11.16 -0.11
N GLU A 331 -4.81 12.45 0.11
CA GLU A 331 -5.30 13.42 -0.86
C GLU A 331 -4.10 14.16 -1.43
N PHE A 332 -3.75 13.79 -2.65
CA PHE A 332 -2.72 14.48 -3.40
C PHE A 332 -3.18 15.89 -3.76
N GLY A 333 -2.36 16.88 -3.47
CA GLY A 333 -2.67 18.28 -3.76
C GLY A 333 -1.62 19.19 -3.16
N SER A 334 -1.80 20.49 -3.35
CA SER A 334 -0.93 21.49 -2.70
C SER A 334 -1.79 22.47 -1.89
N PRO A 335 -1.78 22.37 -0.55
CA PRO A 335 -1.10 21.36 0.27
C PRO A 335 -1.79 19.98 0.19
N SER A 336 -1.03 18.92 0.45
CA SER A 336 -1.59 17.56 0.62
C SER A 336 -2.37 17.44 1.92
N SER A 337 -3.29 16.47 1.95
CA SER A 337 -4.08 16.19 3.15
C SER A 337 -4.37 14.71 3.31
N ILE A 338 -4.85 14.35 4.49
CA ILE A 338 -5.26 12.99 4.85
C ILE A 338 -6.71 13.04 5.32
N ALA A 339 -7.59 12.36 4.62
CA ALA A 339 -8.98 12.23 5.03
C ALA A 339 -9.20 10.98 5.88
N GLU A 340 -9.95 11.12 6.99
CA GLU A 340 -10.49 10.00 7.77
C GLU A 340 -11.91 9.70 7.31
N ILE A 341 -12.15 8.50 6.84
CA ILE A 341 -13.48 8.02 6.44
C ILE A 341 -13.99 7.01 7.45
N ARG A 342 -15.15 7.28 8.02
CA ARG A 342 -15.88 6.33 8.88
C ARG A 342 -16.78 5.47 8.04
N VAL A 343 -16.66 4.16 8.21
CA VAL A 343 -17.42 3.18 7.45
C VAL A 343 -18.28 2.35 8.40
N ASN A 344 -19.60 2.37 8.20
CA ASN A 344 -20.54 1.47 8.84
C ASN A 344 -20.98 0.43 7.82
N ALA A 345 -20.72 -0.84 8.10
CA ALA A 345 -21.17 -1.92 7.25
C ALA A 345 -21.78 -3.05 8.11
N SER A 346 -23.01 -3.41 7.79
CA SER A 346 -23.70 -4.52 8.43
C SER A 346 -24.82 -5.05 7.55
N ASN A 347 -25.01 -6.37 7.54
CA ASN A 347 -26.14 -7.03 6.87
C ASN A 347 -26.31 -6.61 5.39
N GLY A 348 -25.21 -6.54 4.63
CA GLY A 348 -25.22 -6.17 3.21
C GLY A 348 -25.56 -4.70 2.93
N LYS A 349 -25.52 -3.84 3.95
CA LYS A 349 -25.67 -2.39 3.80
C LYS A 349 -24.41 -1.70 4.31
N CYS A 350 -24.00 -0.65 3.64
CA CYS A 350 -22.93 0.21 4.14
C CYS A 350 -23.23 1.70 3.93
N SER A 351 -22.56 2.51 4.72
CA SER A 351 -22.49 3.96 4.58
C SER A 351 -21.09 4.45 4.92
N MET A 352 -20.69 5.53 4.27
CA MET A 352 -19.41 6.17 4.47
C MET A 352 -19.60 7.66 4.70
N ALA A 353 -18.85 8.21 5.65
CA ALA A 353 -18.82 9.64 5.91
C ALA A 353 -17.42 10.07 6.32
N GLU A 354 -16.98 11.21 5.81
CA GLU A 354 -15.77 11.85 6.28
C GLU A 354 -15.94 12.31 7.73
N ALA A 355 -14.95 12.05 8.56
CA ALA A 355 -14.99 12.35 9.98
C ALA A 355 -15.01 13.85 10.26
N THR A 356 -15.54 14.24 11.41
CA THR A 356 -15.45 15.64 11.87
C THR A 356 -14.00 15.97 12.18
N GLY A 357 -13.50 17.08 11.66
CA GLY A 357 -12.08 17.49 11.79
C GLY A 357 -11.18 16.96 10.69
N SER A 358 -11.70 16.14 9.79
CA SER A 358 -11.06 15.76 8.54
C SER A 358 -11.36 16.80 7.43
N PRO A 359 -10.47 16.97 6.43
CA PRO A 359 -9.15 16.37 6.33
C PRO A 359 -8.14 17.05 7.25
N MET A 360 -7.07 16.34 7.58
CA MET A 360 -5.90 16.91 8.22
C MET A 360 -4.87 17.25 7.15
N GLY A 361 -4.42 18.51 7.10
CA GLY A 361 -3.34 18.91 6.21
C GLY A 361 -2.02 18.27 6.62
N ASP A 362 -1.24 17.79 5.66
CA ASP A 362 0.13 17.38 5.88
C ASP A 362 1.06 18.54 5.51
N PRO A 363 1.64 19.25 6.50
CA PRO A 363 2.46 20.42 6.23
C PRO A 363 3.82 20.07 5.61
N ASN A 364 4.20 18.79 5.62
CA ASN A 364 5.49 18.32 5.15
C ASN A 364 5.41 17.76 3.72
N SER A 365 4.21 17.57 3.19
CA SER A 365 3.99 16.99 1.88
C SER A 365 3.24 17.95 0.95
N ASN A 366 3.78 18.09 -0.25
CA ASN A 366 3.05 18.69 -1.37
C ASN A 366 2.56 17.64 -2.38
N TRP A 367 2.95 16.36 -2.17
CA TRP A 367 2.75 15.27 -3.13
C TRP A 367 2.47 13.94 -2.43
N LEU A 368 1.61 13.95 -1.42
CA LEU A 368 1.27 12.74 -0.67
C LEU A 368 0.60 11.70 -1.56
N LEU A 369 1.33 10.63 -1.87
CA LEU A 369 0.87 9.59 -2.79
C LEU A 369 0.67 8.24 -2.12
N SER A 370 1.38 7.98 -1.01
CA SER A 370 1.32 6.70 -0.34
C SER A 370 1.30 6.85 1.17
N ILE A 371 0.43 6.09 1.79
CA ILE A 371 0.32 5.99 3.24
C ILE A 371 0.29 4.52 3.65
N ALA A 372 0.81 4.24 4.84
CA ALA A 372 0.69 2.94 5.49
C ALA A 372 0.19 3.10 6.93
N THR A 373 -0.38 2.05 7.49
CA THR A 373 -0.71 2.00 8.91
C THR A 373 0.15 0.96 9.63
N PHE A 374 0.50 1.27 10.89
CA PHE A 374 1.18 0.33 11.75
C PHE A 374 0.35 0.10 13.02
N PRO A 375 0.14 -1.16 13.47
CA PRO A 375 0.55 -2.38 12.77
C PRO A 375 -0.16 -2.52 11.41
N PRO A 376 0.49 -3.15 10.42
CA PRO A 376 -0.15 -3.44 9.14
C PRO A 376 -1.27 -4.47 9.30
N ARG A 377 -2.07 -4.63 8.25
CA ARG A 377 -2.97 -5.78 8.15
C ARG A 377 -2.11 -7.06 8.27
N SER A 378 -2.47 -7.94 9.20
CA SER A 378 -1.79 -9.24 9.33
C SER A 378 -2.05 -10.09 8.09
N PHE A 379 -1.01 -10.63 7.51
CA PHE A 379 -1.04 -11.64 6.44
C PHE A 379 -0.74 -13.02 7.00
#